data_a430a730f50903ea9ad13ad4c7b9a94b
#
_entry.id   a430a730f50903ea9ad13ad4c7b9a94b
#
_cell.length_a   1.000
_cell.length_b   1.000
_cell.length_c   1.000
_cell.angle_alpha   90.00
_cell.angle_beta   90.00
_cell.angle_gamma   90.00
#
_symmetry.space_group_name_H-M   'P 1'
#
loop_
_entity.id
_entity.type
_entity.pdbx_description
1 polymer ?
#
loop_
_entity_poly.entity_id
_entity_poly.type
_entity_poly.pdbx_seq_one_letter_code
_entity_poly.pdbx_strand_id
1 'polypeptide(L)'
;MKEKAILLSIQPKWCGLIANGKKTIEVRKTRPKIETPFKCYIYQSKSKDQLMDVMKDGDENYGVIYHGKPVFIKTSSKYSNPCEQKVIGEFICDSISEYEAEFCKEDNVYQDIRQIFRDDDFPDDDDRRDFKVLTSNEADNPNDCDFCRSCCMTFDGVKAYIGEGFCKTFWGWHISNLKIYEKPKELSLFEKPCSHNCENCKYYCTSSLEEPAYCEWEDCEISKPPQSWRYVEVSGNE
;
A
#
# COMPACT_ATOMS: atom_id res chain seq x y z
N MET A 1 8.56 17.72 -15.30
CA MET A 1 8.19 17.74 -13.86
C MET A 1 8.15 16.29 -13.40
N LYS A 2 8.83 15.95 -12.33
CA LYS A 2 8.74 14.60 -11.76
C LYS A 2 7.32 14.39 -11.22
N GLU A 3 6.71 13.27 -11.57
CA GLU A 3 5.35 12.92 -11.13
C GLU A 3 5.41 12.44 -9.67
N LYS A 4 4.56 13.03 -8.82
CA LYS A 4 4.39 12.55 -7.45
C LYS A 4 3.66 11.22 -7.46
N ALA A 5 4.27 10.23 -6.86
CA ALA A 5 3.71 8.91 -6.68
C ALA A 5 3.75 8.48 -5.20
N ILE A 6 3.25 7.33 -4.90
CA ILE A 6 3.26 6.78 -3.54
C ILE A 6 4.01 5.46 -3.52
N LEU A 7 4.90 5.30 -2.55
CA LEU A 7 5.55 4.04 -2.24
C LEU A 7 4.84 3.40 -1.05
N LEU A 8 4.30 2.20 -1.26
CA LEU A 8 3.58 1.40 -0.27
C LEU A 8 4.45 0.26 0.22
N SER A 9 4.67 0.17 1.53
CA SER A 9 5.23 -1.04 2.14
C SER A 9 4.14 -2.06 2.39
N ILE A 10 4.26 -3.22 1.75
CA ILE A 10 3.27 -4.29 1.76
C ILE A 10 3.96 -5.60 2.15
N GLN A 11 3.34 -6.37 3.05
CA GLN A 11 3.87 -7.67 3.45
C GLN A 11 3.79 -8.69 2.29
N PRO A 12 4.71 -9.66 2.21
CA PRO A 12 4.77 -10.64 1.12
C PRO A 12 3.45 -11.35 0.83
N LYS A 13 2.71 -11.73 1.87
CA LYS A 13 1.38 -12.34 1.73
C LYS A 13 0.43 -11.47 0.88
N TRP A 14 0.36 -10.19 1.18
CA TRP A 14 -0.50 -9.25 0.46
C TRP A 14 0.04 -8.91 -0.92
N CYS A 15 1.37 -8.81 -1.06
CA CYS A 15 2.01 -8.67 -2.36
C CYS A 15 1.61 -9.80 -3.32
N GLY A 16 1.62 -11.04 -2.85
CA GLY A 16 1.21 -12.20 -3.63
C GLY A 16 -0.26 -12.12 -4.07
N LEU A 17 -1.16 -11.72 -3.18
CA LEU A 17 -2.59 -11.57 -3.49
C LEU A 17 -2.87 -10.42 -4.46
N ILE A 18 -2.15 -9.31 -4.34
CA ILE A 18 -2.22 -8.21 -5.31
C ILE A 18 -1.69 -8.70 -6.66
N ALA A 19 -0.51 -9.30 -6.69
CA ALA A 19 0.15 -9.70 -7.91
C ALA A 19 -0.64 -10.71 -8.74
N ASN A 20 -1.42 -11.58 -8.10
CA ASN A 20 -2.30 -12.52 -8.78
C ASN A 20 -3.74 -11.99 -9.03
N GLY A 21 -3.99 -10.72 -8.73
CA GLY A 21 -5.27 -10.06 -8.99
C GLY A 21 -6.41 -10.40 -8.02
N LYS A 22 -6.15 -11.18 -6.97
CA LYS A 22 -7.18 -11.54 -5.97
C LYS A 22 -7.50 -10.36 -5.05
N LYS A 23 -6.48 -9.59 -4.65
CA LYS A 23 -6.63 -8.41 -3.81
C LYS A 23 -6.72 -7.17 -4.68
N THR A 24 -7.90 -6.57 -4.74
CA THR A 24 -8.20 -5.38 -5.54
C THR A 24 -8.38 -4.12 -4.72
N ILE A 25 -8.41 -4.24 -3.38
CA ILE A 25 -8.45 -3.13 -2.44
C ILE A 25 -7.33 -3.29 -1.43
N GLU A 26 -6.46 -2.28 -1.35
CA GLU A 26 -5.45 -2.19 -0.30
C GLU A 26 -5.98 -1.36 0.88
N VAL A 27 -6.00 -1.96 2.07
CA VAL A 27 -6.55 -1.33 3.28
C VAL A 27 -5.47 -0.55 4.01
N ARG A 28 -5.76 0.72 4.34
CA ARG A 28 -4.86 1.62 5.07
C ARG A 28 -5.59 2.43 6.15
N LYS A 29 -4.89 2.73 7.25
CA LYS A 29 -5.42 3.57 8.35
C LYS A 29 -5.44 5.06 7.99
N THR A 30 -4.73 5.45 6.95
CA THR A 30 -4.62 6.84 6.48
C THR A 30 -4.66 6.90 4.97
N ARG A 31 -5.03 8.05 4.42
CA ARG A 31 -4.98 8.33 2.99
C ARG A 31 -4.01 9.46 2.68
N PRO A 32 -3.49 9.54 1.43
CA PRO A 32 -2.70 10.67 0.98
C PRO A 32 -3.61 11.89 0.75
N LYS A 33 -2.97 13.06 0.69
CA LYS A 33 -3.63 14.34 0.38
C LYS A 33 -3.62 14.68 -1.12
N ILE A 34 -3.30 13.71 -1.98
CA ILE A 34 -3.38 13.88 -3.43
C ILE A 34 -4.69 13.29 -3.93
N GLU A 35 -5.21 13.90 -4.99
CA GLU A 35 -6.42 13.43 -5.64
C GLU A 35 -6.14 12.18 -6.48
N THR A 36 -7.15 11.31 -6.60
CA THR A 36 -7.12 10.17 -7.52
C THR A 36 -7.44 10.64 -8.95
N PRO A 37 -6.88 9.98 -9.98
CA PRO A 37 -5.98 8.83 -9.90
C PRO A 37 -4.52 9.20 -9.63
N PHE A 38 -3.77 8.35 -8.93
CA PHE A 38 -2.33 8.49 -8.73
C PHE A 38 -1.61 7.14 -8.79
N LYS A 39 -0.30 7.19 -9.07
CA LYS A 39 0.54 6.00 -9.15
C LYS A 39 1.00 5.53 -7.76
N CYS A 40 0.95 4.22 -7.55
CA CYS A 40 1.47 3.54 -6.38
C CYS A 40 2.53 2.52 -6.77
N TYR A 41 3.63 2.48 -6.03
CA TYR A 41 4.68 1.48 -6.12
C TYR A 41 4.56 0.49 -4.97
N ILE A 42 4.71 -0.80 -5.26
CA ILE A 42 4.57 -1.90 -4.30
C ILE A 42 5.96 -2.29 -3.81
N TYR A 43 6.33 -1.88 -2.61
CA TYR A 43 7.54 -2.34 -1.93
C TYR A 43 7.21 -3.56 -1.07
N GLN A 44 7.82 -4.70 -1.39
CA GLN A 44 7.67 -5.90 -0.59
C GLN A 44 8.56 -5.82 0.65
N SER A 45 7.93 -5.71 1.81
CA SER A 45 8.64 -5.64 3.08
C SER A 45 9.24 -6.99 3.48
N LYS A 46 10.24 -6.95 4.35
CA LYS A 46 10.77 -8.16 4.99
C LYS A 46 9.71 -8.78 5.90
N SER A 47 9.51 -10.08 5.78
CA SER A 47 8.63 -10.85 6.66
C SER A 47 9.20 -12.24 6.91
N LYS A 48 8.85 -12.81 8.06
CA LYS A 48 9.11 -14.23 8.36
C LYS A 48 8.10 -15.16 7.68
N ASP A 49 6.96 -14.58 7.27
CA ASP A 49 5.88 -15.34 6.63
C ASP A 49 6.25 -15.66 5.19
N GLN A 50 6.02 -16.89 4.78
CA GLN A 50 6.22 -17.34 3.41
C GLN A 50 5.05 -16.86 2.53
N LEU A 51 5.32 -16.62 1.27
CA LEU A 51 4.29 -16.36 0.26
C LEU A 51 3.45 -17.63 0.05
N MET A 52 2.13 -17.46 -0.06
CA MET A 52 1.16 -18.54 0.09
C MET A 52 1.15 -19.59 -1.02
N ASP A 53 1.57 -19.27 -2.25
CA ASP A 53 1.55 -20.19 -3.37
C ASP A 53 2.97 -20.49 -3.82
N VAL A 54 3.59 -21.49 -3.17
CA VAL A 54 4.89 -21.98 -3.54
C VAL A 54 4.71 -23.16 -4.48
N MET A 55 5.13 -23.00 -5.72
CA MET A 55 5.19 -24.11 -6.66
C MET A 55 6.61 -24.69 -6.66
N LYS A 56 6.70 -26.02 -6.53
CA LYS A 56 7.94 -26.72 -6.70
C LYS A 56 8.18 -26.88 -8.22
N ASP A 57 9.25 -26.27 -8.72
CA ASP A 57 9.74 -26.56 -10.04
C ASP A 57 10.52 -27.90 -10.01
N GLY A 58 10.59 -28.63 -11.13
CA GLY A 58 11.13 -29.97 -11.22
C GLY A 58 12.55 -30.16 -10.68
N ASP A 59 13.31 -29.07 -10.50
CA ASP A 59 14.69 -29.03 -10.03
C ASP A 59 14.88 -28.56 -8.58
N GLU A 60 13.91 -28.78 -7.71
CA GLU A 60 13.93 -28.31 -6.30
C GLU A 60 13.88 -26.79 -6.13
N ASN A 61 13.64 -26.03 -7.17
CA ASN A 61 13.39 -24.59 -7.07
C ASN A 61 11.96 -24.33 -6.63
N TYR A 62 11.81 -23.40 -5.69
CA TYR A 62 10.50 -22.95 -5.22
C TYR A 62 10.27 -21.55 -5.76
N GLY A 63 9.12 -21.35 -6.40
CA GLY A 63 8.75 -20.08 -6.95
C GLY A 63 7.32 -19.71 -6.59
N VAL A 64 7.04 -18.41 -6.55
CA VAL A 64 5.70 -17.86 -6.51
C VAL A 64 5.42 -17.21 -7.84
N ILE A 65 4.25 -17.50 -8.41
CA ILE A 65 3.85 -16.91 -9.67
C ILE A 65 3.08 -15.62 -9.38
N TYR A 66 3.64 -14.50 -9.83
CA TYR A 66 2.99 -13.21 -9.87
C TYR A 66 2.55 -12.92 -11.32
N HIS A 67 1.24 -12.91 -11.59
CA HIS A 67 0.69 -12.68 -12.95
C HIS A 67 1.40 -13.50 -14.03
N GLY A 68 1.63 -14.80 -13.77
CA GLY A 68 2.32 -15.70 -14.71
C GLY A 68 3.83 -15.54 -14.75
N LYS A 69 4.45 -14.69 -13.93
CA LYS A 69 5.89 -14.55 -13.79
C LYS A 69 6.37 -15.22 -12.52
N PRO A 70 7.35 -16.11 -12.58
CA PRO A 70 7.87 -16.78 -11.39
C PRO A 70 8.66 -15.79 -10.53
N VAL A 71 8.40 -15.82 -9.23
CA VAL A 71 9.15 -15.09 -8.21
C VAL A 71 9.70 -16.07 -7.22
N PHE A 72 11.02 -16.16 -7.13
CA PHE A 72 11.68 -17.08 -6.22
C PHE A 72 11.62 -16.53 -4.79
N ILE A 73 11.22 -17.39 -3.85
CA ILE A 73 11.11 -17.07 -2.45
C ILE A 73 12.15 -17.81 -1.61
N LYS A 74 12.51 -17.20 -0.50
CA LYS A 74 13.38 -17.83 0.49
C LYS A 74 12.55 -18.73 1.38
N THR A 75 12.54 -20.02 1.12
CA THR A 75 11.83 -21.01 1.94
C THR A 75 12.73 -21.62 3.03
N SER A 76 14.04 -21.47 2.88
CA SER A 76 15.06 -21.85 3.86
C SER A 76 16.29 -20.98 3.64
N SER A 77 17.31 -21.11 4.48
CA SER A 77 18.60 -20.43 4.31
C SER A 77 19.30 -20.69 2.96
N LYS A 78 18.80 -21.62 2.16
CA LYS A 78 19.38 -22.03 0.88
C LYS A 78 18.85 -21.24 -0.32
N TYR A 79 17.69 -20.62 -0.22
CA TYR A 79 17.07 -19.88 -1.33
C TYR A 79 16.82 -18.43 -0.94
N SER A 80 17.13 -17.49 -1.83
CA SER A 80 16.85 -16.06 -1.62
C SER A 80 15.63 -15.62 -2.42
N ASN A 81 14.75 -14.84 -1.77
CA ASN A 81 13.64 -14.19 -2.45
C ASN A 81 14.15 -12.92 -3.15
N PRO A 82 14.20 -12.88 -4.49
CA PRO A 82 14.70 -11.71 -5.22
C PRO A 82 13.80 -10.48 -5.07
N CYS A 83 12.58 -10.65 -4.59
CA CYS A 83 11.62 -9.57 -4.37
C CYS A 83 11.63 -9.01 -2.94
N GLU A 84 12.33 -9.66 -2.01
CA GLU A 84 12.38 -9.23 -0.61
C GLU A 84 13.10 -7.88 -0.50
N GLN A 85 12.44 -6.93 0.16
CA GLN A 85 12.95 -5.57 0.34
C GLN A 85 13.18 -4.80 -0.98
N LYS A 86 12.37 -5.09 -2.01
CA LYS A 86 12.42 -4.42 -3.31
C LYS A 86 11.04 -3.96 -3.77
N VAL A 87 11.02 -3.08 -4.74
CA VAL A 87 9.80 -2.66 -5.42
C VAL A 87 9.47 -3.65 -6.52
N ILE A 88 8.38 -4.39 -6.34
CA ILE A 88 8.00 -5.51 -7.21
C ILE A 88 7.07 -5.13 -8.35
N GLY A 89 6.45 -3.94 -8.26
CA GLY A 89 5.47 -3.51 -9.26
C GLY A 89 4.88 -2.15 -8.95
N GLU A 90 3.91 -1.77 -9.76
CA GLU A 90 3.15 -0.53 -9.64
C GLU A 90 1.69 -0.75 -9.99
N PHE A 91 0.81 0.14 -9.51
CA PHE A 91 -0.58 0.21 -9.90
C PHE A 91 -1.08 1.66 -9.88
N ILE A 92 -2.24 1.90 -10.46
CA ILE A 92 -2.96 3.17 -10.33
C ILE A 92 -4.01 3.02 -9.24
N CYS A 93 -3.97 3.90 -8.23
CA CYS A 93 -5.07 4.09 -7.32
C CYS A 93 -6.06 5.03 -7.98
N ASP A 94 -7.13 4.49 -8.54
CA ASP A 94 -8.14 5.23 -9.30
C ASP A 94 -9.23 5.82 -8.41
N SER A 95 -9.43 5.24 -7.22
CA SER A 95 -10.35 5.75 -6.21
C SER A 95 -9.94 5.32 -4.80
N ILE A 96 -10.41 6.06 -3.81
CA ILE A 96 -10.25 5.73 -2.39
C ILE A 96 -11.63 5.75 -1.75
N SER A 97 -12.04 4.63 -1.16
CA SER A 97 -13.26 4.52 -0.38
C SER A 97 -12.97 4.72 1.10
N GLU A 98 -13.82 5.48 1.77
CA GLU A 98 -13.82 5.65 3.21
C GLU A 98 -14.66 4.58 3.87
N TYR A 99 -14.13 4.01 4.94
CA TYR A 99 -14.80 3.00 5.75
C TYR A 99 -14.73 3.38 7.22
N GLU A 100 -15.75 2.98 7.95
CA GLU A 100 -15.76 2.98 9.40
C GLU A 100 -15.96 1.57 9.94
N ALA A 101 -15.30 1.28 11.04
CA ALA A 101 -15.48 0.05 11.77
C ALA A 101 -15.74 0.33 13.24
N GLU A 102 -16.72 -0.37 13.77
CA GLU A 102 -17.05 -0.38 15.18
C GLU A 102 -16.70 -1.76 15.75
N PHE A 103 -15.68 -1.79 16.62
CA PHE A 103 -15.20 -3.00 17.28
C PHE A 103 -15.10 -2.78 18.78
N CYS A 104 -16.22 -2.83 19.49
CA CYS A 104 -16.26 -2.66 20.94
C CYS A 104 -16.45 -4.01 21.64
N LYS A 105 -15.70 -4.25 22.73
CA LYS A 105 -15.82 -5.47 23.55
C LYS A 105 -16.85 -5.36 24.64
N GLU A 106 -17.21 -4.16 25.02
CA GLU A 106 -18.05 -3.90 26.18
C GLU A 106 -19.52 -3.88 25.77
N ASP A 107 -20.34 -4.60 26.50
CA ASP A 107 -21.82 -4.48 26.55
C ASP A 107 -22.62 -4.81 25.30
N ASN A 108 -22.39 -5.93 24.62
CA ASN A 108 -23.22 -6.32 23.46
C ASN A 108 -23.32 -5.27 22.33
N VAL A 109 -22.32 -4.43 22.18
CA VAL A 109 -22.31 -3.42 21.13
C VAL A 109 -22.16 -4.09 19.78
N TYR A 110 -23.03 -3.71 18.87
CA TYR A 110 -23.04 -4.10 17.47
C TYR A 110 -21.67 -3.83 16.83
N GLN A 111 -21.08 -4.86 16.22
CA GLN A 111 -19.79 -4.76 15.53
C GLN A 111 -20.03 -4.86 14.03
N ASP A 112 -19.66 -3.83 13.28
CA ASP A 112 -19.86 -3.78 11.84
C ASP A 112 -18.71 -3.07 11.11
N ILE A 113 -18.73 -3.22 9.78
CA ILE A 113 -17.93 -2.44 8.84
C ILE A 113 -18.89 -1.73 7.90
N ARG A 114 -18.75 -0.42 7.79
CA ARG A 114 -19.56 0.45 6.95
C ARG A 114 -18.71 1.14 5.89
N GLN A 115 -19.26 1.30 4.70
CA GLN A 115 -18.72 2.24 3.72
C GLN A 115 -19.42 3.58 3.89
N ILE A 116 -18.65 4.64 3.91
CA ILE A 116 -19.13 6.01 4.11
C ILE A 116 -19.21 6.72 2.76
N PHE A 117 -20.30 7.42 2.54
CA PHE A 117 -20.51 8.29 1.39
C PHE A 117 -20.72 9.70 1.91
N ARG A 118 -19.83 10.62 1.52
CA ARG A 118 -19.94 12.03 1.89
C ARG A 118 -20.65 12.78 0.79
N ASP A 119 -21.42 13.78 1.17
CA ASP A 119 -21.99 14.73 0.23
C ASP A 119 -20.85 15.56 -0.38
N ASP A 120 -20.72 15.56 -1.70
CA ASP A 120 -19.66 16.27 -2.41
C ASP A 120 -19.73 17.80 -2.21
N ASP A 121 -20.92 18.34 -1.95
CA ASP A 121 -21.14 19.76 -1.69
C ASP A 121 -20.81 20.14 -0.23
N PHE A 122 -20.80 19.17 0.69
CA PHE A 122 -20.57 19.37 2.11
C PHE A 122 -19.71 18.23 2.71
N PRO A 123 -18.44 18.07 2.25
CA PRO A 123 -17.62 16.92 2.58
C PRO A 123 -17.23 16.81 4.07
N ASP A 124 -17.28 17.94 4.80
CA ASP A 124 -16.92 18.02 6.22
C ASP A 124 -18.15 17.97 7.15
N ASP A 125 -19.38 17.86 6.60
CA ASP A 125 -20.61 17.79 7.37
C ASP A 125 -20.95 16.33 7.70
N ASP A 126 -20.66 15.93 8.92
CA ASP A 126 -20.95 14.58 9.40
C ASP A 126 -22.45 14.25 9.46
N ASP A 127 -23.32 15.24 9.56
CA ASP A 127 -24.79 15.05 9.56
C ASP A 127 -25.35 14.75 8.16
N ARG A 128 -24.56 15.01 7.10
CA ARG A 128 -24.91 14.76 5.68
C ARG A 128 -24.16 13.59 5.07
N ARG A 129 -23.68 12.67 5.89
CA ARG A 129 -23.05 11.45 5.40
C ARG A 129 -24.03 10.29 5.38
N ASP A 130 -24.06 9.58 4.28
CA ASP A 130 -24.73 8.30 4.17
C ASP A 130 -23.76 7.16 4.44
N PHE A 131 -24.26 6.01 4.84
CA PHE A 131 -23.45 4.83 4.99
C PHE A 131 -24.16 3.55 4.51
N LYS A 132 -23.38 2.58 4.12
CA LYS A 132 -23.84 1.23 3.79
C LYS A 132 -23.12 0.24 4.68
N VAL A 133 -23.85 -0.52 5.47
CA VAL A 133 -23.30 -1.66 6.22
C VAL A 133 -22.87 -2.73 5.21
N LEU A 134 -21.61 -3.11 5.28
CA LEU A 134 -21.02 -4.13 4.39
C LEU A 134 -21.07 -5.51 5.03
N THR A 135 -20.78 -5.58 6.33
CA THR A 135 -20.81 -6.80 7.12
C THR A 135 -20.89 -6.47 8.61
N SER A 136 -21.34 -7.43 9.39
CA SER A 136 -21.44 -7.32 10.85
C SER A 136 -21.17 -8.68 11.50
N ASN A 137 -20.95 -8.67 12.82
CA ASN A 137 -20.82 -9.89 13.60
C ASN A 137 -22.13 -10.72 13.71
N GLU A 138 -23.27 -10.10 13.38
CA GLU A 138 -24.58 -10.75 13.34
C GLU A 138 -24.91 -11.38 11.98
N ALA A 139 -24.08 -11.14 10.95
CA ALA A 139 -24.26 -11.76 9.65
C ALA A 139 -24.00 -13.28 9.73
N ASP A 140 -24.75 -14.08 8.98
CA ASP A 140 -24.55 -15.54 8.89
C ASP A 140 -23.09 -15.89 8.52
N ASN A 141 -22.47 -15.09 7.68
CA ASN A 141 -21.05 -15.19 7.35
C ASN A 141 -20.44 -13.79 7.21
N PRO A 142 -19.85 -13.23 8.29
CA PRO A 142 -19.23 -11.89 8.25
C PRO A 142 -18.14 -11.70 7.20
N ASN A 143 -17.55 -12.80 6.72
CA ASN A 143 -16.49 -12.76 5.72
C ASN A 143 -17.01 -12.79 4.27
N ASP A 144 -18.29 -13.08 4.07
CA ASP A 144 -18.86 -13.20 2.72
C ASP A 144 -19.48 -11.88 2.25
N CYS A 145 -18.65 -10.87 2.14
CA CYS A 145 -19.02 -9.58 1.56
C CYS A 145 -18.02 -9.15 0.49
N ASP A 146 -18.43 -8.26 -0.41
CA ASP A 146 -17.58 -7.78 -1.51
C ASP A 146 -16.32 -7.10 -0.99
N PHE A 147 -16.42 -6.35 0.09
CA PHE A 147 -15.26 -5.71 0.72
C PHE A 147 -14.24 -6.74 1.21
N CYS A 148 -14.67 -7.76 1.98
CA CYS A 148 -13.78 -8.80 2.49
C CYS A 148 -13.13 -9.61 1.36
N ARG A 149 -13.88 -9.91 0.31
CA ARG A 149 -13.34 -10.57 -0.90
C ARG A 149 -12.30 -9.69 -1.60
N SER A 150 -12.61 -8.41 -1.81
CA SER A 150 -11.75 -7.47 -2.53
C SER A 150 -10.48 -7.12 -1.77
N CYS A 151 -10.54 -7.00 -0.44
CA CYS A 151 -9.36 -6.73 0.39
C CYS A 151 -8.64 -8.01 0.82
N CYS A 152 -9.19 -9.19 0.56
CA CYS A 152 -8.68 -10.50 0.98
C CYS A 152 -8.46 -10.61 2.50
N MET A 153 -9.25 -9.90 3.30
CA MET A 153 -9.19 -9.93 4.76
C MET A 153 -10.50 -10.47 5.33
N THR A 154 -10.40 -11.27 6.37
CA THR A 154 -11.57 -11.65 7.16
C THR A 154 -12.05 -10.48 8.02
N PHE A 155 -13.27 -10.53 8.50
CA PHE A 155 -13.82 -9.57 9.47
C PHE A 155 -12.87 -9.41 10.68
N ASP A 156 -12.45 -10.52 11.29
CA ASP A 156 -11.48 -10.50 12.38
C ASP A 156 -10.09 -9.99 11.95
N GLY A 157 -9.70 -10.23 10.70
CA GLY A 157 -8.47 -9.71 10.13
C GLY A 157 -8.49 -8.18 10.01
N VAL A 158 -9.62 -7.61 9.60
CA VAL A 158 -9.81 -6.15 9.57
C VAL A 158 -9.78 -5.60 10.99
N LYS A 159 -10.49 -6.23 11.94
CA LYS A 159 -10.48 -5.88 13.36
C LYS A 159 -9.06 -5.85 13.93
N ALA A 160 -8.29 -6.91 13.71
CA ALA A 160 -6.92 -7.00 14.17
C ALA A 160 -6.00 -5.92 13.56
N TYR A 161 -6.24 -5.58 12.27
CA TYR A 161 -5.46 -4.56 11.59
C TYR A 161 -5.81 -3.14 12.05
N ILE A 162 -7.11 -2.78 12.12
CA ILE A 162 -7.57 -1.44 12.48
C ILE A 162 -7.38 -1.20 13.98
N GLY A 163 -7.61 -2.23 14.79
CA GLY A 163 -7.66 -2.16 16.24
C GLY A 163 -9.07 -1.95 16.76
N GLU A 164 -9.27 -2.27 18.04
CA GLU A 164 -10.54 -2.10 18.71
C GLU A 164 -10.86 -0.61 18.96
N GLY A 165 -12.13 -0.27 19.00
CA GLY A 165 -12.65 1.06 19.34
C GLY A 165 -13.91 1.43 18.56
N PHE A 166 -14.55 2.48 19.02
CA PHE A 166 -15.75 3.03 18.43
C PHE A 166 -15.40 3.89 17.21
N CYS A 167 -16.12 3.73 16.09
CA CYS A 167 -16.00 4.56 14.88
C CYS A 167 -14.56 4.76 14.38
N LYS A 168 -13.84 3.66 14.16
CA LYS A 168 -12.50 3.70 13.58
C LYS A 168 -12.56 3.88 12.08
N THR A 169 -12.14 5.04 11.60
CA THR A 169 -12.04 5.31 10.16
C THR A 169 -10.80 4.66 9.55
N PHE A 170 -10.96 4.09 8.37
CA PHE A 170 -9.88 3.54 7.54
C PHE A 170 -10.23 3.66 6.05
N TRP A 171 -9.29 3.33 5.19
CA TRP A 171 -9.37 3.64 3.78
C TRP A 171 -9.07 2.41 2.92
N GLY A 172 -9.89 2.20 1.90
CA GLY A 172 -9.64 1.22 0.85
C GLY A 172 -9.13 1.90 -0.41
N TRP A 173 -7.89 1.60 -0.79
CA TRP A 173 -7.27 2.13 -2.00
C TRP A 173 -7.50 1.13 -3.13
N HIS A 174 -8.24 1.51 -4.14
CA HIS A 174 -8.56 0.65 -5.26
C HIS A 174 -7.34 0.45 -6.16
N ILE A 175 -7.14 -0.79 -6.60
CA ILE A 175 -5.99 -1.21 -7.41
C ILE A 175 -6.46 -1.40 -8.84
N SER A 176 -5.99 -0.55 -9.74
CA SER A 176 -6.22 -0.66 -11.17
C SER A 176 -4.89 -0.63 -11.94
N ASN A 177 -4.90 -1.02 -13.21
CA ASN A 177 -3.72 -0.99 -14.10
C ASN A 177 -2.45 -1.57 -13.46
N LEU A 178 -2.60 -2.69 -12.76
CA LEU A 178 -1.50 -3.37 -12.06
C LEU A 178 -0.44 -3.85 -13.05
N LYS A 179 0.82 -3.52 -12.75
CA LYS A 179 1.99 -3.98 -13.49
C LYS A 179 3.01 -4.57 -12.52
N ILE A 180 3.30 -5.85 -12.63
CA ILE A 180 4.37 -6.53 -11.89
C ILE A 180 5.63 -6.54 -12.75
N TYR A 181 6.76 -6.14 -12.16
CA TYR A 181 8.03 -6.04 -12.87
C TYR A 181 8.68 -7.42 -13.07
N GLU A 182 9.30 -7.62 -14.22
CA GLU A 182 10.13 -8.81 -14.47
C GLU A 182 11.34 -8.88 -13.54
N LYS A 183 11.92 -7.71 -13.31
CA LYS A 183 13.03 -7.53 -12.37
C LYS A 183 12.61 -6.51 -11.32
N PRO A 184 12.57 -6.89 -10.04
CA PRO A 184 12.28 -5.96 -8.96
C PRO A 184 13.29 -4.80 -8.95
N LYS A 185 12.79 -3.63 -8.63
CA LYS A 185 13.60 -2.39 -8.56
C LYS A 185 14.15 -2.19 -7.14
N GLU A 186 15.36 -1.64 -7.06
CA GLU A 186 15.96 -1.26 -5.78
C GLU A 186 15.25 -0.02 -5.20
N LEU A 187 15.24 0.07 -3.87
CA LEU A 187 14.63 1.20 -3.17
C LEU A 187 15.34 2.53 -3.45
N SER A 188 16.65 2.49 -3.69
CA SER A 188 17.48 3.65 -4.03
C SER A 188 17.11 4.36 -5.34
N LEU A 189 16.32 3.69 -6.22
CA LEU A 189 15.79 4.33 -7.44
C LEU A 189 14.63 5.31 -7.15
N PHE A 190 14.19 5.40 -5.91
CA PHE A 190 13.08 6.25 -5.47
C PHE A 190 13.61 7.36 -4.59
N GLU A 191 13.14 8.57 -4.84
CA GLU A 191 13.55 9.77 -4.13
C GLU A 191 12.41 10.33 -3.28
N LYS A 192 12.79 11.06 -2.25
CA LYS A 192 11.81 11.89 -1.50
C LYS A 192 11.37 13.03 -2.40
N PRO A 193 10.08 13.41 -2.43
CA PRO A 193 9.65 14.57 -3.18
C PRO A 193 10.44 15.80 -2.73
N CYS A 194 11.09 16.46 -3.67
CA CYS A 194 11.70 17.74 -3.42
C CYS A 194 10.63 18.83 -3.56
N SER A 195 10.41 19.60 -2.52
CA SER A 195 9.45 20.72 -2.54
C SER A 195 9.95 21.92 -3.39
N HIS A 196 11.11 21.82 -4.03
CA HIS A 196 11.83 22.89 -4.73
C HIS A 196 12.11 24.15 -3.88
N ASN A 197 11.83 24.10 -2.59
CA ASN A 197 12.24 25.15 -1.67
C ASN A 197 13.63 24.82 -1.15
N CYS A 198 14.60 24.87 -2.07
CA CYS A 198 15.98 24.49 -1.80
C CYS A 198 16.65 25.43 -0.78
N GLU A 199 16.15 26.66 -0.65
CA GLU A 199 16.68 27.64 0.32
C GLU A 199 16.58 27.14 1.78
N ASN A 200 15.60 26.29 2.09
CA ASN A 200 15.41 25.69 3.41
C ASN A 200 15.83 24.20 3.47
N CYS A 201 16.39 23.67 2.39
CA CYS A 201 16.89 22.32 2.37
C CYS A 201 18.26 22.24 3.02
N LYS A 202 18.43 21.39 4.06
CA LYS A 202 19.72 21.19 4.72
C LYS A 202 20.83 20.66 3.80
N TYR A 203 20.45 20.20 2.59
CA TYR A 203 21.36 19.69 1.56
C TYR A 203 21.58 20.67 0.41
N TYR A 204 21.07 21.89 0.53
CA TYR A 204 21.28 22.91 -0.47
C TYR A 204 22.68 23.53 -0.30
N CYS A 205 23.50 23.34 -1.29
CA CYS A 205 24.85 23.93 -1.28
C CYS A 205 24.82 25.34 -1.86
N THR A 206 25.11 26.34 -1.01
CA THR A 206 25.23 27.75 -1.41
C THR A 206 26.69 28.12 -1.71
N SER A 207 27.58 27.19 -2.00
CA SER A 207 29.02 27.36 -1.85
C SER A 207 29.73 28.16 -2.91
N SER A 208 29.08 28.77 -3.90
CA SER A 208 29.74 29.80 -4.73
C SER A 208 28.77 30.83 -5.29
N LEU A 209 29.23 32.07 -5.31
CA LEU A 209 28.55 33.22 -5.92
C LEU A 209 28.52 33.18 -7.46
N GLU A 210 29.19 32.23 -8.08
CA GLU A 210 29.40 32.17 -9.54
C GLU A 210 28.77 30.96 -10.22
N GLU A 211 28.29 29.94 -9.46
CA GLU A 211 27.59 28.77 -10.04
C GLU A 211 26.16 28.68 -9.54
N PRO A 212 25.22 28.23 -10.40
CA PRO A 212 23.84 28.02 -9.95
C PRO A 212 23.85 27.01 -8.81
N ALA A 213 23.23 27.39 -7.71
CA ALA A 213 23.07 26.56 -6.55
C ALA A 213 22.50 25.19 -6.95
N TYR A 214 23.17 24.13 -6.57
CA TYR A 214 22.78 22.75 -6.87
C TYR A 214 22.50 21.98 -5.58
N CYS A 215 21.61 21.02 -5.68
CA CYS A 215 21.33 20.09 -4.59
C CYS A 215 22.31 18.92 -4.70
N GLU A 216 23.08 18.66 -3.66
CA GLU A 216 23.85 17.42 -3.56
C GLU A 216 22.89 16.28 -3.25
N TRP A 217 22.50 15.57 -4.28
CA TRP A 217 21.37 14.64 -4.34
C TRP A 217 21.53 13.33 -3.55
N GLU A 218 22.68 13.06 -3.00
CA GLU A 218 22.94 11.77 -2.34
C GLU A 218 21.98 11.47 -1.18
N ASP A 219 21.37 12.49 -0.56
CA ASP A 219 20.46 12.33 0.58
C ASP A 219 18.96 12.35 0.21
N CYS A 220 18.62 12.55 -1.07
CA CYS A 220 17.22 12.47 -1.52
C CYS A 220 16.76 11.04 -1.76
N GLU A 221 17.67 10.09 -1.91
CA GLU A 221 17.36 8.69 -2.05
C GLU A 221 16.62 8.14 -0.83
N ILE A 222 15.75 7.17 -1.08
CA ILE A 222 15.06 6.46 -0.01
C ILE A 222 15.91 5.30 0.46
N SER A 223 16.67 5.51 1.52
CA SER A 223 17.51 4.46 2.14
C SER A 223 16.73 3.48 3.01
N LYS A 224 15.53 3.88 3.48
CA LYS A 224 14.67 3.04 4.33
C LYS A 224 13.24 3.08 3.82
N PRO A 225 12.57 1.92 3.74
CA PRO A 225 11.17 1.87 3.33
C PRO A 225 10.28 2.57 4.35
N PRO A 226 9.11 3.09 3.93
CA PRO A 226 8.14 3.62 4.86
C PRO A 226 7.55 2.49 5.73
N GLN A 227 7.07 2.80 6.91
CA GLN A 227 6.34 1.83 7.75
C GLN A 227 4.97 1.46 7.14
N SER A 228 4.34 2.39 6.42
CA SER A 228 3.07 2.22 5.75
C SER A 228 3.16 2.68 4.29
N TRP A 229 3.22 4.00 4.08
CA TRP A 229 3.38 4.61 2.76
C TRP A 229 4.06 5.99 2.88
N ARG A 230 4.58 6.48 1.76
CA ARG A 230 5.13 7.82 1.62
C ARG A 230 5.04 8.33 0.19
N TYR A 231 5.09 9.63 0.02
CA TYR A 231 5.29 10.24 -1.30
C TYR A 231 6.71 9.97 -1.81
N VAL A 232 6.79 9.73 -3.11
CA VAL A 232 8.06 9.49 -3.82
C VAL A 232 8.04 10.19 -5.18
N GLU A 233 9.23 10.43 -5.69
CA GLU A 233 9.51 10.73 -7.09
C GLU A 233 10.42 9.66 -7.65
N VAL A 234 10.33 9.38 -8.94
CA VAL A 234 11.21 8.40 -9.59
C VAL A 234 12.21 9.18 -10.42
N SER A 235 13.48 8.89 -10.20
CA SER A 235 14.55 9.43 -11.05
C SER A 235 14.32 8.91 -12.47
N GLY A 236 14.05 9.82 -13.38
CA GLY A 236 13.74 9.50 -14.77
C GLY A 236 14.97 9.01 -15.53
N ASN A 237 15.38 7.79 -15.26
CA ASN A 237 16.23 7.00 -16.14
C ASN A 237 15.54 5.64 -16.31
N GLU A 238 14.65 5.56 -17.32
CA GLU A 238 14.26 4.29 -17.92
C GLU A 238 15.33 3.80 -18.88
#